data_5a20f796f26356faf44e25a849789dab
#
_entry.id   5a20f796f26356faf44e25a849789dab
#
_cell.length_a   1.000
_cell.length_b   1.000
_cell.length_c   1.000
_cell.angle_alpha   90.00
_cell.angle_beta   90.00
_cell.angle_gamma   90.00
#
_symmetry.space_group_name_H-M   'P 1'
#
loop_
_entity.id
_entity.type
_entity.pdbx_description
1 polymer ?
#
loop_
_entity_poly.entity_id
_entity_poly.type
_entity_poly.pdbx_seq_one_letter_code
_entity_poly.pdbx_strand_id
1 'polypeptide(L)'
;MIERDGSHRLAANAAQPVPHTFWWRVWLVFKTLQARLRFVFILVAIGGLIAYWDTFNAYYEKWTRPGNEAQAASPDIEYFCPMHPFIVRDKPGEKCPICHMDLAKRKKGAGQTGPLPPGTVSRVQLTPYRVVLAGVQTTEVQYQPLVKEINTYGSVEFDETKQAQIAARQKGRIEKLYVNFTGQMVEKGEKLAVLDVHYSPELMVTLEDLLRARQSGNKEREDSARKRLQLWDIGADQINDFLSTGKVNTKLTIYSPIHGHVIKKYQREGNFVEEGTPLYDVANLDTVWIEAQVYEADQAFLRLGQPVAATTLSLPNEEFAGRVSFIFPHLDENTRTLRVRFEMPNAGHKLRPGMYATVKIKVLPQETNLFAKAFAGDSEQQAKLRENRVLAVPDSAVIDTGSLKVVYREASPNTYEGVAVQLGPRMALADQPIALYPILSGLKAGDRVVTNGSFLIDAETRLNPAAGSIYFGGSGGKGGQSTVRPSTPEDPDVTNQKIKNELSRLSAEDRRLAQAQGFCPIRPANRLGSMGVPFKVVLNGQPVFLCCEGCVDKAKADEAQTVAKAAELSTKVKEGALKP
;
A
#
# COMPACT_ATOMS: atom_id res chain seq x y z
N MET A 1 -53.13 23.03 62.96
CA MET A 1 -53.65 24.22 63.57
C MET A 1 -54.85 24.69 62.74
N ILE A 2 -56.02 24.56 63.34
CA ILE A 2 -57.33 25.21 63.07
C ILE A 2 -58.02 24.75 61.79
N GLU A 3 -58.92 23.70 61.81
CA GLU A 3 -60.33 23.70 62.35
C GLU A 3 -61.20 24.84 61.79
N ARG A 4 -62.27 24.48 61.08
CA ARG A 4 -63.68 24.49 61.41
C ARG A 4 -64.53 24.52 60.15
N ASP A 5 -65.34 23.51 59.89
CA ASP A 5 -66.69 23.26 60.41
C ASP A 5 -67.77 24.20 59.81
N GLY A 6 -68.78 23.57 59.21
CA GLY A 6 -69.97 24.28 58.69
C GLY A 6 -70.99 23.36 58.03
N SER A 7 -71.63 22.56 58.85
CA SER A 7 -72.82 21.79 58.50
C SER A 7 -74.03 22.72 58.19
N HIS A 8 -74.79 22.42 57.12
CA HIS A 8 -76.20 22.78 57.11
C HIS A 8 -77.09 21.75 56.38
N ARG A 9 -78.00 21.29 57.12
CA ARG A 9 -79.10 20.40 57.10
C ARG A 9 -79.97 20.41 55.83
N LEU A 10 -80.30 19.24 55.40
CA LEU A 10 -81.55 18.59 54.98
C LEU A 10 -82.84 19.38 55.04
N ALA A 11 -83.57 19.38 53.94
CA ALA A 11 -85.05 19.39 53.96
C ALA A 11 -85.51 18.32 52.96
N ALA A 12 -86.13 17.30 53.57
CA ALA A 12 -86.83 16.23 52.85
C ALA A 12 -88.16 16.76 52.34
N ASN A 13 -88.41 16.72 51.03
CA ASN A 13 -89.75 16.81 50.48
C ASN A 13 -90.19 15.44 50.00
N ALA A 14 -91.19 14.90 50.72
CA ALA A 14 -91.87 13.65 50.41
C ALA A 14 -92.62 13.77 49.07
N ALA A 15 -92.25 13.00 48.12
CA ALA A 15 -92.95 12.88 46.85
C ALA A 15 -94.17 11.94 47.05
N GLN A 16 -95.33 12.44 46.76
CA GLN A 16 -96.59 11.66 46.69
C GLN A 16 -96.51 10.63 45.55
N PRO A 17 -97.07 9.40 45.68
CA PRO A 17 -97.07 8.41 44.65
C PRO A 17 -98.10 8.75 43.57
N VAL A 18 -97.61 8.86 42.35
CA VAL A 18 -98.46 9.07 41.15
C VAL A 18 -98.93 7.69 40.64
N PRO A 19 -100.16 7.50 40.25
CA PRO A 19 -100.72 6.23 39.85
C PRO A 19 -100.14 5.82 38.48
N HIS A 20 -99.42 4.69 38.45
CA HIS A 20 -98.81 4.14 37.24
C HIS A 20 -99.89 3.49 36.37
N THR A 21 -100.46 4.22 35.41
CA THR A 21 -101.27 3.63 34.33
C THR A 21 -100.40 2.90 33.34
N PHE A 22 -100.87 1.76 32.81
CA PHE A 22 -100.20 0.90 31.84
C PHE A 22 -99.57 1.70 30.68
N TRP A 23 -100.26 2.72 30.19
CA TRP A 23 -99.79 3.62 29.12
C TRP A 23 -98.57 4.44 29.44
N TRP A 24 -98.37 4.82 30.69
CA TRP A 24 -97.16 5.54 31.10
C TRP A 24 -95.93 4.64 31.09
N ARG A 25 -96.03 3.36 31.41
CA ARG A 25 -94.95 2.39 31.30
C ARG A 25 -94.62 2.12 29.84
N VAL A 26 -95.57 2.00 28.94
CA VAL A 26 -95.38 1.87 27.53
C VAL A 26 -94.67 3.10 26.93
N TRP A 27 -95.08 4.29 27.34
CA TRP A 27 -94.47 5.57 26.93
C TRP A 27 -93.01 5.66 27.41
N LEU A 28 -92.71 5.25 28.65
CA LEU A 28 -91.36 5.24 29.22
C LEU A 28 -90.42 4.23 28.46
N VAL A 29 -90.93 3.04 28.15
CA VAL A 29 -90.24 2.03 27.34
C VAL A 29 -89.98 2.58 25.93
N PHE A 30 -90.95 3.26 25.34
CA PHE A 30 -90.79 3.84 24.00
C PHE A 30 -89.71 4.96 24.01
N LYS A 31 -89.75 5.80 25.02
CA LYS A 31 -88.80 6.90 25.22
C LYS A 31 -87.38 6.39 25.48
N THR A 32 -87.19 5.31 26.26
CA THR A 32 -85.93 4.70 26.55
C THR A 32 -85.40 3.95 25.31
N LEU A 33 -86.29 3.31 24.53
CA LEU A 33 -85.93 2.63 23.27
C LEU A 33 -85.46 3.69 22.23
N GLN A 34 -86.21 4.82 22.13
CA GLN A 34 -85.84 5.89 21.21
C GLN A 34 -84.50 6.54 21.60
N ALA A 35 -84.23 6.73 22.91
CA ALA A 35 -82.94 7.22 23.38
C ALA A 35 -81.78 6.23 23.05
N ARG A 36 -81.99 4.95 23.26
CA ARG A 36 -81.02 3.91 22.90
C ARG A 36 -80.79 3.84 21.39
N LEU A 37 -81.86 3.94 20.61
CA LEU A 37 -81.73 3.94 19.13
C LEU A 37 -80.94 5.15 18.62
N ARG A 38 -81.17 6.34 19.24
CA ARG A 38 -80.34 7.54 18.93
C ARG A 38 -78.88 7.34 19.28
N PHE A 39 -78.59 6.68 20.42
CA PHE A 39 -77.21 6.39 20.81
C PHE A 39 -76.52 5.41 19.85
N VAL A 40 -77.22 4.37 19.41
CA VAL A 40 -76.75 3.42 18.42
C VAL A 40 -76.50 4.11 17.07
N PHE A 41 -77.44 5.01 16.66
CA PHE A 41 -77.25 5.79 15.42
C PHE A 41 -76.02 6.71 15.50
N ILE A 42 -75.75 7.36 16.66
CA ILE A 42 -74.58 8.17 16.88
C ILE A 42 -73.31 7.31 16.81
N LEU A 43 -73.28 6.15 17.43
CA LEU A 43 -72.12 5.24 17.40
C LEU A 43 -71.85 4.70 15.98
N VAL A 44 -72.90 4.35 15.23
CA VAL A 44 -72.77 3.92 13.82
C VAL A 44 -72.29 5.06 12.95
N ALA A 45 -72.77 6.30 13.19
CA ALA A 45 -72.30 7.50 12.47
C ALA A 45 -70.83 7.80 12.77
N ILE A 46 -70.42 7.71 14.05
CA ILE A 46 -69.02 7.89 14.45
C ILE A 46 -68.17 6.75 13.88
N GLY A 47 -68.60 5.51 13.98
CA GLY A 47 -67.90 4.35 13.36
C GLY A 47 -67.78 4.48 11.86
N GLY A 48 -68.81 4.96 11.19
CA GLY A 48 -68.78 5.25 9.75
C GLY A 48 -67.82 6.38 9.41
N LEU A 49 -67.79 7.45 10.22
CA LEU A 49 -66.86 8.54 10.05
C LEU A 49 -65.39 8.11 10.24
N ILE A 50 -65.15 7.26 11.23
CA ILE A 50 -63.80 6.70 11.46
C ILE A 50 -63.42 5.70 10.33
N ALA A 51 -64.31 4.81 9.93
CA ALA A 51 -64.03 3.83 8.88
C ALA A 51 -63.85 4.43 7.49
N TYR A 52 -64.50 5.55 7.22
CA TYR A 52 -64.40 6.24 5.93
C TYR A 52 -63.61 7.59 6.02
N TRP A 53 -62.88 7.79 7.15
CA TRP A 53 -62.12 9.02 7.35
C TRP A 53 -61.12 9.32 6.26
N ASP A 54 -60.38 8.28 5.84
CA ASP A 54 -59.41 8.44 4.77
C ASP A 54 -60.05 8.76 3.41
N THR A 55 -61.24 8.20 3.16
CA THR A 55 -61.98 8.49 1.94
C THR A 55 -62.57 9.91 1.94
N PHE A 56 -63.03 10.35 3.09
CA PHE A 56 -63.58 11.69 3.28
C PHE A 56 -62.47 12.75 3.25
N ASN A 57 -61.34 12.45 3.81
CA ASN A 57 -60.17 13.33 3.81
C ASN A 57 -59.59 13.45 2.38
N ALA A 58 -59.56 12.35 1.65
CA ALA A 58 -59.16 12.33 0.25
C ALA A 58 -60.12 13.15 -0.66
N TYR A 59 -61.42 13.13 -0.35
CA TYR A 59 -62.44 13.95 -1.07
C TYR A 59 -62.34 15.42 -0.70
N TYR A 60 -62.13 15.74 0.59
CA TYR A 60 -61.93 17.09 1.11
C TYR A 60 -60.65 17.71 0.54
N GLU A 61 -59.55 16.97 0.52
CA GLU A 61 -58.31 17.40 -0.14
C GLU A 61 -58.48 17.62 -1.65
N LYS A 62 -59.32 16.83 -2.30
CA LYS A 62 -59.61 16.99 -3.74
C LYS A 62 -60.43 18.24 -4.03
N TRP A 63 -61.26 18.67 -3.06
CA TRP A 63 -62.15 19.84 -3.19
C TRP A 63 -61.51 21.13 -2.73
N THR A 64 -60.58 21.06 -1.78
CA THR A 64 -59.86 22.22 -1.22
C THR A 64 -58.54 22.50 -1.91
N ARG A 65 -58.01 21.55 -2.74
CA ARG A 65 -56.85 21.87 -3.59
C ARG A 65 -57.23 22.94 -4.60
N PRO A 66 -56.55 24.12 -4.59
CA PRO A 66 -56.71 25.05 -5.67
C PRO A 66 -56.34 24.31 -6.98
N GLY A 67 -57.17 24.39 -7.99
CA GLY A 67 -56.97 23.74 -9.28
C GLY A 67 -55.54 24.00 -9.73
N ASN A 68 -54.79 22.93 -9.99
CA ASN A 68 -53.50 23.05 -10.68
C ASN A 68 -53.78 23.67 -12.04
N GLU A 69 -53.75 24.99 -12.09
CA GLU A 69 -53.40 25.64 -13.35
C GLU A 69 -52.09 24.99 -13.78
N ALA A 70 -52.06 24.41 -14.94
CA ALA A 70 -50.87 23.83 -15.57
C ALA A 70 -49.79 24.89 -15.51
N GLN A 71 -49.01 24.88 -14.41
CA GLN A 71 -47.77 25.64 -14.32
C GLN A 71 -46.92 25.12 -15.45
N ALA A 72 -46.82 25.93 -16.51
CA ALA A 72 -45.90 25.72 -17.60
C ALA A 72 -44.57 25.31 -16.99
N ALA A 73 -44.04 24.17 -17.40
CA ALA A 73 -42.76 23.64 -16.91
C ALA A 73 -41.74 24.76 -16.98
N SER A 74 -41.39 25.34 -15.85
CA SER A 74 -40.31 26.33 -15.81
C SER A 74 -39.04 25.60 -16.24
N PRO A 75 -38.28 26.13 -17.18
CA PRO A 75 -37.11 25.45 -17.74
C PRO A 75 -36.07 25.09 -16.69
N ASP A 76 -36.17 25.65 -15.49
CA ASP A 76 -35.21 25.47 -14.36
C ASP A 76 -35.64 24.46 -13.32
N ILE A 77 -36.73 23.72 -13.48
CA ILE A 77 -37.21 22.73 -12.50
C ILE A 77 -37.20 21.34 -13.12
N GLU A 78 -36.62 20.38 -12.42
CA GLU A 78 -36.69 18.96 -12.74
C GLU A 78 -37.36 18.19 -11.59
N TYR A 79 -37.97 17.07 -11.93
CA TYR A 79 -38.70 16.22 -10.99
C TYR A 79 -37.95 14.89 -10.87
N PHE A 80 -37.55 14.53 -9.64
CA PHE A 80 -36.77 13.30 -9.37
C PHE A 80 -37.43 12.44 -8.31
N CYS A 81 -37.19 11.15 -8.34
CA CYS A 81 -37.66 10.24 -7.30
C CYS A 81 -36.70 10.25 -6.10
N PRO A 82 -37.14 10.55 -4.85
CA PRO A 82 -36.28 10.51 -3.67
C PRO A 82 -35.67 9.12 -3.40
N MET A 83 -36.39 8.06 -3.76
CA MET A 83 -35.94 6.67 -3.58
C MET A 83 -35.08 6.17 -4.76
N HIS A 84 -35.30 6.72 -5.97
CA HIS A 84 -34.59 6.39 -7.20
C HIS A 84 -34.07 7.67 -7.84
N PRO A 85 -33.00 8.29 -7.32
CA PRO A 85 -32.52 9.63 -7.73
C PRO A 85 -32.14 9.71 -9.23
N PHE A 86 -31.91 8.58 -9.88
CA PHE A 86 -31.63 8.49 -11.30
C PHE A 86 -32.88 8.61 -12.19
N ILE A 87 -34.07 8.49 -11.62
CA ILE A 87 -35.33 8.75 -12.33
C ILE A 87 -35.63 10.25 -12.25
N VAL A 88 -35.33 10.95 -13.33
CA VAL A 88 -35.58 12.39 -13.50
C VAL A 88 -36.52 12.59 -14.67
N ARG A 89 -37.50 13.49 -14.52
CA ARG A 89 -38.49 13.88 -15.51
C ARG A 89 -38.60 15.40 -15.58
N ASP A 90 -38.94 15.91 -16.77
CA ASP A 90 -39.10 17.35 -16.98
C ASP A 90 -40.56 17.81 -16.78
N LYS A 91 -41.50 16.89 -16.60
CA LYS A 91 -42.92 17.19 -16.44
C LYS A 91 -43.40 16.99 -15.01
N PRO A 92 -44.19 17.93 -14.47
CA PRO A 92 -44.83 17.78 -13.18
C PRO A 92 -45.90 16.67 -13.19
N GLY A 93 -46.07 15.96 -12.06
CA GLY A 93 -47.17 14.99 -11.90
C GLY A 93 -46.91 13.59 -12.44
N GLU A 94 -45.72 13.28 -12.96
CA GLU A 94 -45.34 11.93 -13.30
C GLU A 94 -44.91 11.16 -12.05
N LYS A 95 -45.21 9.84 -12.04
CA LYS A 95 -44.79 8.93 -10.95
C LYS A 95 -43.52 8.17 -11.32
N CYS A 96 -42.75 7.80 -10.33
CA CYS A 96 -41.60 6.95 -10.52
C CYS A 96 -42.01 5.59 -11.11
N PRO A 97 -41.43 5.15 -12.24
CA PRO A 97 -41.79 3.87 -12.84
C PRO A 97 -41.38 2.63 -12.02
N ILE A 98 -40.54 2.81 -11.00
CA ILE A 98 -40.02 1.72 -10.16
C ILE A 98 -40.82 1.59 -8.87
N CYS A 99 -41.04 2.70 -8.13
CA CYS A 99 -41.71 2.68 -6.83
C CYS A 99 -43.09 3.34 -6.82
N HIS A 100 -43.56 3.86 -7.97
CA HIS A 100 -44.85 4.54 -8.16
C HIS A 100 -45.11 5.77 -7.26
N MET A 101 -44.09 6.28 -6.55
CA MET A 101 -44.17 7.50 -5.75
C MET A 101 -44.12 8.76 -6.62
N ASP A 102 -44.75 9.82 -6.11
CA ASP A 102 -44.71 11.13 -6.76
C ASP A 102 -43.29 11.68 -6.78
N LEU A 103 -42.87 12.31 -7.87
CA LEU A 103 -41.57 12.88 -8.03
C LEU A 103 -41.44 14.21 -7.28
N ALA A 104 -40.36 14.39 -6.54
CA ALA A 104 -40.04 15.63 -5.80
C ALA A 104 -39.44 16.67 -6.75
N LYS A 105 -39.71 17.96 -6.50
CA LYS A 105 -39.21 19.09 -7.28
C LYS A 105 -37.78 19.46 -6.86
N ARG A 106 -36.87 19.69 -7.80
CA ARG A 106 -35.58 20.35 -7.54
C ARG A 106 -35.26 21.33 -8.69
N LYS A 107 -34.46 22.37 -8.42
CA LYS A 107 -33.97 23.25 -9.48
C LYS A 107 -33.01 22.47 -10.38
N LYS A 108 -33.21 22.57 -11.70
CA LYS A 108 -32.27 22.07 -12.70
C LYS A 108 -30.91 22.72 -12.45
N GLY A 109 -29.89 21.89 -12.19
CA GLY A 109 -28.56 22.43 -11.91
C GLY A 109 -28.22 22.64 -10.44
N ALA A 110 -29.06 22.23 -9.47
CA ALA A 110 -28.67 22.15 -8.06
C ALA A 110 -27.60 21.06 -7.80
N GLY A 111 -27.31 20.20 -8.78
CA GLY A 111 -26.08 19.44 -8.87
C GLY A 111 -25.19 20.12 -9.91
N GLN A 112 -24.20 20.88 -9.47
CA GLN A 112 -23.34 21.74 -10.27
C GLN A 112 -22.86 21.06 -11.57
N THR A 113 -23.39 21.48 -12.71
CA THR A 113 -22.96 21.10 -14.06
C THR A 113 -21.89 22.03 -14.63
N GLY A 114 -21.03 22.57 -13.79
CA GLY A 114 -19.83 23.29 -14.25
C GLY A 114 -18.75 22.29 -14.66
N PRO A 115 -17.88 22.65 -15.62
CA PRO A 115 -16.73 21.83 -15.93
C PRO A 115 -15.91 21.58 -14.66
N LEU A 116 -15.55 20.33 -14.42
CA LEU A 116 -14.71 19.97 -13.28
C LEU A 116 -13.34 20.64 -13.41
N PRO A 117 -12.76 21.18 -12.35
CA PRO A 117 -11.40 21.70 -12.38
C PRO A 117 -10.42 20.62 -12.84
N PRO A 118 -9.29 21.00 -13.47
CA PRO A 118 -8.26 20.05 -13.85
C PRO A 118 -7.83 19.19 -12.65
N GLY A 119 -7.74 17.86 -12.83
CA GLY A 119 -7.38 16.92 -11.77
C GLY A 119 -8.53 16.48 -10.87
N THR A 120 -9.73 17.06 -10.99
CA THR A 120 -10.93 16.62 -10.27
C THR A 120 -11.65 15.52 -11.07
N VAL A 121 -11.84 14.37 -10.45
CA VAL A 121 -12.47 13.20 -11.08
C VAL A 121 -13.98 13.12 -10.80
N SER A 122 -14.43 13.76 -9.72
CA SER A 122 -15.84 13.72 -9.33
C SER A 122 -16.20 14.91 -8.43
N ARG A 123 -17.49 15.24 -8.36
CA ARG A 123 -18.02 16.23 -7.42
C ARG A 123 -19.36 15.72 -6.91
N VAL A 124 -19.53 15.77 -5.59
CA VAL A 124 -20.76 15.37 -4.93
C VAL A 124 -21.15 16.40 -3.89
N GLN A 125 -22.45 16.71 -3.84
CA GLN A 125 -23.03 17.55 -2.79
C GLN A 125 -23.89 16.67 -1.89
N LEU A 126 -23.58 16.66 -0.59
CA LEU A 126 -24.33 15.93 0.40
C LEU A 126 -25.28 16.86 1.16
N THR A 127 -26.41 16.34 1.61
CA THR A 127 -27.25 17.10 2.54
C THR A 127 -26.58 17.14 3.91
N PRO A 128 -26.80 18.21 4.73
CA PRO A 128 -26.23 18.30 6.08
C PRO A 128 -26.54 17.07 6.94
N TYR A 129 -27.73 16.50 6.80
CA TYR A 129 -28.12 15.26 7.47
C TYR A 129 -27.23 14.08 7.10
N ARG A 130 -26.93 13.90 5.81
CA ARG A 130 -26.05 12.82 5.33
C ARG A 130 -24.60 13.02 5.78
N VAL A 131 -24.11 14.26 5.83
CA VAL A 131 -22.77 14.57 6.34
C VAL A 131 -22.64 14.14 7.80
N VAL A 132 -23.62 14.46 8.63
CA VAL A 132 -23.65 14.05 10.03
C VAL A 132 -23.78 12.53 10.18
N LEU A 133 -24.69 11.91 9.41
CA LEU A 133 -24.91 10.45 9.45
C LEU A 133 -23.66 9.68 9.01
N ALA A 134 -22.94 10.18 8.02
CA ALA A 134 -21.69 9.60 7.54
C ALA A 134 -20.50 9.88 8.45
N GLY A 135 -20.66 10.73 9.47
CA GLY A 135 -19.59 11.13 10.37
C GLY A 135 -18.44 11.82 9.65
N VAL A 136 -18.72 12.59 8.60
CA VAL A 136 -17.70 13.23 7.78
C VAL A 136 -16.88 14.21 8.62
N GLN A 137 -15.58 13.97 8.68
CA GLN A 137 -14.61 14.87 9.31
C GLN A 137 -13.59 15.32 8.26
N THR A 138 -13.18 16.57 8.36
CA THR A 138 -12.18 17.14 7.46
C THR A 138 -10.97 17.61 8.23
N THR A 139 -9.80 17.43 7.65
CA THR A 139 -8.52 17.93 8.17
C THR A 139 -7.86 18.79 7.11
N GLU A 140 -7.19 19.84 7.54
CA GLU A 140 -6.45 20.73 6.67
C GLU A 140 -5.13 20.09 6.24
N VAL A 141 -4.81 20.19 4.96
CA VAL A 141 -3.55 19.73 4.37
C VAL A 141 -2.45 20.72 4.73
N GLN A 142 -1.46 20.24 5.47
CA GLN A 142 -0.37 21.08 5.99
C GLN A 142 0.98 20.44 5.72
N TYR A 143 2.05 21.27 5.76
CA TYR A 143 3.42 20.80 5.73
C TYR A 143 3.79 20.15 7.06
N GLN A 144 4.16 18.86 7.02
CA GLN A 144 4.47 18.04 8.20
C GLN A 144 5.91 17.51 8.13
N PRO A 145 6.62 17.40 9.28
CA PRO A 145 7.89 16.69 9.35
C PRO A 145 7.66 15.19 9.31
N LEU A 146 7.93 14.58 8.17
CA LEU A 146 7.71 13.15 7.96
C LEU A 146 9.02 12.36 8.01
N VAL A 147 8.92 11.12 8.45
CA VAL A 147 10.01 10.15 8.45
C VAL A 147 9.46 8.82 7.92
N LYS A 148 10.16 8.24 6.95
CA LYS A 148 9.91 6.85 6.56
C LYS A 148 10.79 5.95 7.42
N GLU A 149 10.18 5.06 8.18
CA GLU A 149 10.89 4.02 8.91
C GLU A 149 10.87 2.72 8.11
N ILE A 150 12.05 2.19 7.85
CA ILE A 150 12.22 0.85 7.27
C ILE A 150 12.71 -0.03 8.41
N ASN A 151 11.90 -1.01 8.77
CA ASN A 151 12.24 -2.01 9.78
C ASN A 151 12.62 -3.30 9.06
N THR A 152 13.82 -3.80 9.37
CA THR A 152 14.30 -5.05 8.81
C THR A 152 14.92 -5.92 9.88
N TYR A 153 14.98 -7.22 9.61
CA TYR A 153 15.57 -8.22 10.51
C TYR A 153 16.82 -8.79 9.87
N GLY A 154 17.85 -8.96 10.69
CA GLY A 154 19.10 -9.52 10.23
C GLY A 154 19.81 -10.30 11.32
N SER A 155 20.89 -10.98 10.94
CA SER A 155 21.82 -11.66 11.83
C SER A 155 23.06 -10.82 12.08
N VAL A 156 23.57 -10.89 13.28
CA VAL A 156 24.89 -10.36 13.64
C VAL A 156 25.94 -11.32 13.11
N GLU A 157 26.85 -10.81 12.30
CA GLU A 157 27.94 -11.57 11.70
C GLU A 157 29.30 -10.97 12.11
N PHE A 158 30.33 -11.76 11.97
CA PHE A 158 31.68 -11.27 12.15
C PHE A 158 32.04 -10.25 11.08
N ASP A 159 32.87 -9.27 11.42
CA ASP A 159 33.54 -8.43 10.44
C ASP A 159 34.65 -9.28 9.76
N GLU A 160 34.39 -9.75 8.54
CA GLU A 160 35.30 -10.59 7.78
C GLU A 160 36.67 -9.91 7.54
N THR A 161 36.71 -8.58 7.52
CA THR A 161 37.96 -7.83 7.33
C THR A 161 38.83 -7.84 8.59
N LYS A 162 38.27 -8.20 9.73
CA LYS A 162 38.94 -8.26 11.03
C LYS A 162 39.03 -9.69 11.57
N GLN A 163 39.04 -10.65 10.67
CA GLN A 163 39.30 -12.06 10.97
C GLN A 163 40.70 -12.44 10.52
N ALA A 164 41.34 -13.32 11.25
CA ALA A 164 42.60 -13.94 10.87
C ALA A 164 42.55 -15.46 11.08
N GLN A 165 42.82 -16.19 10.02
CA GLN A 165 43.09 -17.61 10.11
C GLN A 165 44.60 -17.80 10.36
N ILE A 166 44.96 -18.42 11.48
CA ILE A 166 46.31 -18.69 11.86
C ILE A 166 46.60 -20.13 11.51
N ALA A 167 47.50 -20.33 10.55
CA ALA A 167 47.93 -21.64 10.05
C ALA A 167 49.41 -21.91 10.41
N ALA A 168 49.78 -23.16 10.46
CA ALA A 168 51.17 -23.57 10.59
C ALA A 168 51.94 -23.16 9.36
N ARG A 169 53.07 -22.45 9.52
CA ARG A 169 53.96 -22.05 8.42
C ARG A 169 55.04 -23.07 8.14
N GLN A 170 55.23 -23.99 9.08
CA GLN A 170 56.23 -25.08 8.99
C GLN A 170 55.60 -26.38 9.47
N LYS A 171 56.06 -27.48 8.93
CA LYS A 171 55.67 -28.80 9.42
C LYS A 171 56.30 -29.08 10.78
N GLY A 172 55.54 -29.68 11.65
CA GLY A 172 56.02 -30.00 13.01
C GLY A 172 54.96 -30.63 13.87
N ARG A 173 55.35 -30.92 15.09
CA ARG A 173 54.42 -31.43 16.14
C ARG A 173 54.06 -30.29 17.08
N ILE A 174 52.80 -30.18 17.41
CA ILE A 174 52.36 -29.23 18.44
C ILE A 174 52.84 -29.73 19.80
N GLU A 175 53.73 -28.98 20.44
CA GLU A 175 54.27 -29.31 21.75
C GLU A 175 53.31 -28.78 22.83
N LYS A 176 52.85 -27.52 22.68
CA LYS A 176 52.01 -26.87 23.67
C LYS A 176 51.06 -25.86 23.02
N LEU A 177 49.82 -25.82 23.55
CA LEU A 177 48.84 -24.80 23.24
C LEU A 177 48.64 -23.89 24.43
N TYR A 178 48.93 -22.60 24.31
CA TYR A 178 48.67 -21.60 25.34
C TYR A 178 47.19 -21.20 25.35
N VAL A 179 46.59 -21.17 24.15
CA VAL A 179 45.18 -20.90 23.95
C VAL A 179 44.47 -22.24 23.71
N ASN A 180 43.75 -22.70 24.69
CA ASN A 180 43.29 -24.10 24.69
C ASN A 180 41.78 -24.28 24.49
N PHE A 181 40.99 -23.20 24.49
CA PHE A 181 39.55 -23.26 24.27
C PHE A 181 39.05 -22.12 23.36
N THR A 182 37.92 -22.37 22.72
CA THR A 182 37.20 -21.39 21.91
C THR A 182 36.54 -20.35 22.80
N GLY A 183 36.45 -19.08 22.33
CA GLY A 183 35.96 -17.96 23.11
C GLY A 183 37.01 -17.23 23.94
N GLN A 184 38.23 -17.81 24.07
CA GLN A 184 39.34 -17.13 24.77
C GLN A 184 39.72 -15.86 24.04
N MET A 185 39.91 -14.78 24.77
CA MET A 185 40.42 -13.52 24.25
C MET A 185 41.95 -13.59 24.12
N VAL A 186 42.49 -13.08 23.07
CA VAL A 186 43.92 -13.02 22.77
C VAL A 186 44.33 -11.63 22.33
N GLU A 187 45.49 -11.20 22.75
CA GLU A 187 46.05 -9.93 22.34
C GLU A 187 46.95 -10.11 21.12
N LYS A 188 47.12 -9.03 20.35
CA LYS A 188 48.08 -9.01 19.24
C LYS A 188 49.50 -9.27 19.75
N GLY A 189 50.19 -10.28 19.21
CA GLY A 189 51.52 -10.71 19.67
C GLY A 189 51.49 -11.67 20.85
N GLU A 190 50.32 -12.10 21.31
CA GLU A 190 50.22 -13.15 22.35
C GLU A 190 50.58 -14.52 21.80
N LYS A 191 51.24 -15.35 22.65
CA LYS A 191 51.65 -16.72 22.29
C LYS A 191 50.43 -17.62 22.21
N LEU A 192 50.22 -18.25 21.06
CA LEU A 192 49.11 -19.17 20.83
C LEU A 192 49.51 -20.62 20.95
N ALA A 193 50.61 -20.98 20.34
CA ALA A 193 51.08 -22.37 20.30
C ALA A 193 52.62 -22.42 20.15
N VAL A 194 53.19 -23.55 20.56
CA VAL A 194 54.57 -23.89 20.29
C VAL A 194 54.59 -25.15 19.41
N LEU A 195 55.24 -25.05 18.24
CA LEU A 195 55.52 -26.15 17.34
C LEU A 195 56.95 -26.63 17.52
N ASP A 196 57.11 -27.92 17.70
CA ASP A 196 58.42 -28.56 17.51
C ASP A 196 58.63 -28.87 16.03
N VAL A 197 59.51 -28.07 15.42
CA VAL A 197 59.79 -28.10 13.97
C VAL A 197 61.00 -28.96 13.61
N HIS A 198 61.43 -29.83 14.54
CA HIS A 198 62.54 -30.77 14.28
C HIS A 198 62.34 -31.56 12.97
N TYR A 199 61.15 -31.74 12.56
CA TYR A 199 60.77 -32.46 11.31
C TYR A 199 60.83 -31.60 10.03
N SER A 200 61.28 -30.33 10.09
CA SER A 200 61.46 -29.46 8.95
C SER A 200 62.93 -29.29 8.58
N PRO A 201 63.50 -30.13 7.69
CA PRO A 201 64.89 -30.04 7.31
C PRO A 201 65.27 -28.68 6.72
N GLU A 202 64.38 -28.07 5.96
CA GLU A 202 64.62 -26.78 5.28
C GLU A 202 64.81 -25.65 6.29
N LEU A 203 63.99 -25.63 7.33
CA LEU A 203 64.10 -24.66 8.45
C LEU A 203 65.39 -24.90 9.24
N MET A 204 65.70 -26.15 9.53
CA MET A 204 66.91 -26.50 10.27
C MET A 204 68.18 -26.05 9.53
N VAL A 205 68.26 -26.34 8.21
CA VAL A 205 69.38 -25.88 7.37
C VAL A 205 69.48 -24.37 7.36
N THR A 206 68.35 -23.66 7.23
CA THR A 206 68.33 -22.18 7.20
C THR A 206 68.78 -21.58 8.52
N LEU A 207 68.37 -22.16 9.65
CA LEU A 207 68.83 -21.72 10.97
C LEU A 207 70.33 -21.99 11.19
N GLU A 208 70.85 -23.12 10.75
CA GLU A 208 72.29 -23.41 10.77
C GLU A 208 73.07 -22.43 9.88
N ASP A 209 72.58 -22.15 8.67
CA ASP A 209 73.18 -21.17 7.75
C ASP A 209 73.19 -19.78 8.37
N LEU A 210 72.15 -19.37 9.03
CA LEU A 210 72.08 -18.09 9.77
C LEU A 210 73.17 -18.02 10.87
N LEU A 211 73.30 -19.06 11.70
CA LEU A 211 74.32 -19.13 12.74
C LEU A 211 75.72 -19.12 12.18
N ARG A 212 76.01 -19.91 11.16
CA ARG A 212 77.31 -19.95 10.47
C ARG A 212 77.67 -18.61 9.82
N ALA A 213 76.70 -17.94 9.16
CA ALA A 213 76.89 -16.62 8.57
C ALA A 213 77.22 -15.56 9.61
N ARG A 214 76.57 -15.62 10.76
CA ARG A 214 76.85 -14.74 11.92
C ARG A 214 78.24 -14.96 12.51
N GLN A 215 78.64 -16.21 12.70
CA GLN A 215 79.95 -16.61 13.22
C GLN A 215 81.10 -16.19 12.26
N SER A 216 80.86 -16.32 10.94
CA SER A 216 81.84 -15.95 9.92
C SER A 216 81.87 -14.44 9.56
N GLY A 217 80.95 -13.63 10.12
CA GLY A 217 80.84 -12.21 9.86
C GLY A 217 80.30 -11.87 8.43
N ASN A 218 79.73 -12.87 7.73
CA ASN A 218 79.23 -12.67 6.37
C ASN A 218 77.80 -12.10 6.42
N LYS A 219 77.68 -10.78 6.32
CA LYS A 219 76.41 -10.05 6.40
C LYS A 219 75.44 -10.41 5.27
N GLU A 220 75.92 -10.64 4.04
CA GLU A 220 75.03 -10.94 2.88
C GLU A 220 74.33 -12.29 3.06
N ARG A 221 75.03 -13.28 3.60
CA ARG A 221 74.44 -14.58 3.90
C ARG A 221 73.51 -14.50 5.11
N GLU A 222 73.89 -13.72 6.15
CA GLU A 222 73.03 -13.45 7.31
C GLU A 222 71.71 -12.81 6.88
N ASP A 223 71.76 -11.76 6.07
CA ASP A 223 70.58 -11.07 5.56
C ASP A 223 69.72 -11.95 4.65
N SER A 224 70.35 -12.79 3.84
CA SER A 224 69.59 -13.75 3.00
C SER A 224 68.88 -14.81 3.82
N ALA A 225 69.54 -15.36 4.87
CA ALA A 225 68.92 -16.31 5.80
C ALA A 225 67.79 -15.64 6.62
N ARG A 226 68.01 -14.41 7.12
CA ARG A 226 66.97 -13.61 7.82
C ARG A 226 65.74 -13.40 6.95
N LYS A 227 65.93 -12.98 5.69
CA LYS A 227 64.82 -12.78 4.75
C LYS A 227 64.00 -14.05 4.52
N ARG A 228 64.69 -15.20 4.43
CA ARG A 228 64.04 -16.50 4.23
C ARG A 228 63.22 -16.90 5.46
N LEU A 229 63.74 -16.67 6.66
CA LEU A 229 63.01 -16.89 7.93
C LEU A 229 61.82 -15.95 8.06
N GLN A 230 61.95 -14.67 7.66
CA GLN A 230 60.86 -13.71 7.66
C GLN A 230 59.74 -14.10 6.68
N LEU A 231 60.09 -14.70 5.50
CA LEU A 231 59.10 -15.23 4.55
C LEU A 231 58.30 -16.40 5.16
N TRP A 232 58.86 -17.09 6.12
CA TRP A 232 58.13 -18.11 6.89
C TRP A 232 57.46 -17.57 8.16
N ASP A 233 57.28 -16.21 8.23
CA ASP A 233 56.59 -15.51 9.33
C ASP A 233 57.28 -15.68 10.70
N ILE A 234 58.57 -15.95 10.70
CA ILE A 234 59.37 -15.99 11.92
C ILE A 234 59.75 -14.56 12.30
N GLY A 235 59.25 -14.09 13.44
CA GLY A 235 59.46 -12.70 13.89
C GLY A 235 60.93 -12.38 14.12
N ALA A 236 61.33 -11.11 13.92
CA ALA A 236 62.71 -10.66 14.15
C ALA A 236 63.21 -10.96 15.57
N ASP A 237 62.34 -10.90 16.58
CA ASP A 237 62.67 -11.22 17.94
C ASP A 237 63.05 -12.71 18.14
N GLN A 238 62.29 -13.59 17.52
CA GLN A 238 62.64 -15.02 17.53
C GLN A 238 63.96 -15.31 16.77
N ILE A 239 64.20 -14.64 15.66
CA ILE A 239 65.46 -14.76 14.93
C ILE A 239 66.61 -14.26 15.81
N ASN A 240 66.46 -13.16 16.53
CA ASN A 240 67.47 -12.64 17.43
C ASN A 240 67.70 -13.55 18.63
N ASP A 241 66.67 -14.19 19.15
CA ASP A 241 66.77 -15.19 20.24
C ASP A 241 67.60 -16.42 19.77
N PHE A 242 67.40 -16.89 18.55
CA PHE A 242 68.22 -17.94 17.96
C PHE A 242 69.70 -17.55 17.87
N LEU A 243 69.95 -16.30 17.48
CA LEU A 243 71.29 -15.77 17.33
C LEU A 243 71.99 -15.57 18.69
N SER A 244 71.24 -15.16 19.72
CA SER A 244 71.75 -14.89 21.05
C SER A 244 72.09 -16.19 21.81
N THR A 245 71.26 -17.22 21.60
CA THR A 245 71.39 -18.52 22.25
C THR A 245 72.51 -19.37 21.58
N GLY A 246 72.85 -19.08 20.33
CA GLY A 246 73.89 -19.82 19.58
C GLY A 246 73.55 -21.28 19.33
N LYS A 247 72.36 -21.73 19.60
CA LYS A 247 71.86 -23.09 19.41
C LYS A 247 70.64 -23.09 18.54
N VAL A 248 70.54 -24.08 17.67
CA VAL A 248 69.34 -24.27 16.85
C VAL A 248 68.22 -24.70 17.79
N ASN A 249 67.26 -23.81 17.99
CA ASN A 249 66.06 -24.12 18.74
C ASN A 249 64.98 -24.65 17.81
N THR A 250 64.51 -25.85 18.04
CA THR A 250 63.46 -26.48 17.24
C THR A 250 62.07 -26.05 17.63
N LYS A 251 61.93 -25.22 18.65
CA LYS A 251 60.62 -24.76 19.16
C LYS A 251 60.25 -23.42 18.55
N LEU A 252 59.31 -23.43 17.61
CA LEU A 252 58.77 -22.25 16.98
C LEU A 252 57.49 -21.81 17.68
N THR A 253 57.46 -20.60 18.21
CA THR A 253 56.27 -20.02 18.84
C THR A 253 55.43 -19.31 17.78
N ILE A 254 54.15 -19.63 17.78
CA ILE A 254 53.14 -18.97 16.91
C ILE A 254 52.44 -17.93 17.73
N TYR A 255 52.32 -16.72 17.20
CA TYR A 255 51.71 -15.55 17.82
C TYR A 255 50.43 -15.15 17.10
N SER A 256 49.53 -14.45 17.83
CA SER A 256 48.36 -13.88 17.23
C SER A 256 48.71 -12.62 16.43
N PRO A 257 48.30 -12.52 15.14
CA PRO A 257 48.50 -11.32 14.33
C PRO A 257 47.56 -10.18 14.69
N ILE A 258 46.43 -10.49 15.32
CA ILE A 258 45.38 -9.55 15.70
C ILE A 258 44.97 -9.79 17.17
N HIS A 259 44.35 -8.77 17.78
CA HIS A 259 43.63 -8.98 19.05
C HIS A 259 42.18 -9.42 18.72
N GLY A 260 41.60 -10.26 19.55
CA GLY A 260 40.25 -10.74 19.37
C GLY A 260 39.93 -12.03 20.09
N HIS A 261 38.83 -12.62 19.76
CA HIS A 261 38.38 -13.89 20.34
C HIS A 261 38.68 -15.06 19.40
N VAL A 262 39.11 -16.18 19.98
CA VAL A 262 39.28 -17.43 19.24
C VAL A 262 37.92 -18.00 18.88
N ILE A 263 37.55 -17.93 17.59
CA ILE A 263 36.27 -18.46 17.07
C ILE A 263 36.33 -19.98 16.99
N LYS A 264 37.48 -20.49 16.52
CA LYS A 264 37.67 -21.93 16.28
C LYS A 264 39.10 -22.35 16.55
N LYS A 265 39.22 -23.48 17.24
CA LYS A 265 40.48 -24.20 17.47
C LYS A 265 40.42 -25.49 16.69
N TYR A 266 41.38 -25.71 15.80
CA TYR A 266 41.40 -26.87 14.92
C TYR A 266 42.24 -28.02 15.46
N GLN A 267 43.31 -27.71 16.21
CA GLN A 267 44.33 -28.67 16.56
C GLN A 267 44.37 -28.93 18.10
N ARG A 268 45.05 -30.04 18.49
CA ARG A 268 45.28 -30.44 19.88
C ARG A 268 46.78 -30.61 20.10
N GLU A 269 47.21 -30.52 21.34
CA GLU A 269 48.58 -30.84 21.74
C GLU A 269 48.93 -32.27 21.28
N GLY A 270 50.12 -32.43 20.81
CA GLY A 270 50.61 -33.69 20.29
C GLY A 270 50.30 -33.99 18.83
N ASN A 271 49.38 -33.23 18.17
CA ASN A 271 49.08 -33.39 16.75
C ASN A 271 50.28 -32.98 15.92
N PHE A 272 50.47 -33.71 14.80
CA PHE A 272 51.41 -33.32 13.77
C PHE A 272 50.67 -32.43 12.75
N VAL A 273 51.29 -31.34 12.30
CA VAL A 273 50.76 -30.39 11.34
C VAL A 273 51.72 -30.20 10.18
N GLU A 274 51.13 -29.95 9.01
CA GLU A 274 51.88 -29.61 7.81
C GLU A 274 51.75 -28.10 7.51
N GLU A 275 52.56 -27.59 6.61
CA GLU A 275 52.43 -26.20 6.15
C GLU A 275 51.04 -25.95 5.62
N GLY A 276 50.43 -24.80 6.02
CA GLY A 276 49.04 -24.41 5.65
C GLY A 276 47.98 -25.04 6.55
N THR A 277 48.31 -25.98 7.45
CA THR A 277 47.31 -26.55 8.37
C THR A 277 46.73 -25.46 9.29
N PRO A 278 45.42 -25.25 9.31
CA PRO A 278 44.79 -24.24 10.20
C PRO A 278 44.94 -24.67 11.67
N LEU A 279 45.30 -23.72 12.52
CA LEU A 279 45.44 -23.88 13.96
C LEU A 279 44.30 -23.17 14.68
N TYR A 280 44.05 -21.88 14.37
CA TYR A 280 43.05 -21.05 14.99
C TYR A 280 42.40 -20.12 13.97
N ASP A 281 41.13 -19.82 14.16
CA ASP A 281 40.48 -18.64 13.62
C ASP A 281 40.25 -17.66 14.75
N VAL A 282 40.69 -16.43 14.58
CA VAL A 282 40.55 -15.34 15.56
C VAL A 282 39.79 -14.20 14.89
N ALA A 283 38.82 -13.62 15.61
CA ALA A 283 38.08 -12.44 15.13
C ALA A 283 38.08 -11.33 16.18
N ASN A 284 38.26 -10.14 15.73
CA ASN A 284 38.01 -8.95 16.49
C ASN A 284 36.51 -8.69 16.57
N LEU A 285 35.97 -8.46 17.75
CA LEU A 285 34.55 -8.18 17.99
C LEU A 285 34.25 -6.71 18.34
N ASP A 286 35.22 -5.80 18.28
CA ASP A 286 34.99 -4.36 18.52
C ASP A 286 34.03 -3.74 17.50
N THR A 287 33.96 -4.33 16.33
CA THR A 287 33.00 -4.05 15.28
C THR A 287 32.41 -5.36 14.80
N VAL A 288 31.11 -5.36 14.57
CA VAL A 288 30.39 -6.49 13.99
C VAL A 288 29.54 -6.01 12.83
N TRP A 289 29.19 -6.90 11.97
CA TRP A 289 28.23 -6.62 10.90
C TRP A 289 26.86 -7.14 11.27
N ILE A 290 25.83 -6.43 10.81
CA ILE A 290 24.49 -7.00 10.77
C ILE A 290 24.14 -7.12 9.29
N GLU A 291 23.85 -8.32 8.83
CA GLU A 291 23.33 -8.57 7.48
C GLU A 291 21.82 -8.76 7.57
N ALA A 292 21.09 -7.86 6.92
CA ALA A 292 19.64 -7.90 6.91
C ALA A 292 19.07 -7.83 5.49
N GLN A 293 17.81 -8.25 5.36
CA GLN A 293 17.10 -8.31 4.09
C GLN A 293 16.09 -7.18 4.00
N VAL A 294 16.23 -6.30 3.00
CA VAL A 294 15.35 -5.18 2.74
C VAL A 294 14.52 -5.45 1.50
N TYR A 295 13.22 -5.19 1.55
CA TYR A 295 12.32 -5.40 0.41
C TYR A 295 12.68 -4.50 -0.77
N GLU A 296 12.46 -5.00 -1.99
CA GLU A 296 12.69 -4.28 -3.25
C GLU A 296 12.02 -2.89 -3.27
N ALA A 297 10.82 -2.78 -2.74
CA ALA A 297 10.07 -1.52 -2.66
C ALA A 297 10.79 -0.42 -1.84
N ASP A 298 11.66 -0.81 -0.90
CA ASP A 298 12.39 0.10 -0.03
C ASP A 298 13.82 0.38 -0.52
N GLN A 299 14.29 -0.32 -1.55
CA GLN A 299 15.64 -0.19 -2.09
C GLN A 299 15.98 1.26 -2.49
N ALA A 300 15.02 1.97 -3.09
CA ALA A 300 15.21 3.35 -3.55
C ALA A 300 15.53 4.35 -2.42
N PHE A 301 15.31 3.96 -1.17
CA PHE A 301 15.53 4.78 0.02
C PHE A 301 16.84 4.45 0.75
N LEU A 302 17.59 3.46 0.30
CA LEU A 302 18.86 3.05 0.91
C LEU A 302 20.03 3.80 0.30
N ARG A 303 20.97 4.21 1.16
CA ARG A 303 22.23 4.86 0.77
C ARG A 303 23.39 4.38 1.62
N LEU A 304 24.57 4.30 1.02
CA LEU A 304 25.78 4.02 1.75
C LEU A 304 26.07 5.14 2.77
N GLY A 305 26.52 4.76 3.96
CA GLY A 305 26.80 5.67 5.06
C GLY A 305 25.58 6.15 5.84
N GLN A 306 24.37 5.76 5.46
CA GLN A 306 23.13 6.13 6.14
C GLN A 306 23.13 5.62 7.58
N PRO A 307 22.78 6.48 8.58
CA PRO A 307 22.71 6.05 9.97
C PRO A 307 21.56 5.10 10.20
N VAL A 308 21.79 4.09 11.02
CA VAL A 308 20.80 3.08 11.41
C VAL A 308 20.87 2.82 12.90
N ALA A 309 19.79 2.31 13.46
CA ALA A 309 19.72 1.88 14.83
C ALA A 309 19.29 0.40 14.87
N ALA A 310 20.00 -0.39 15.66
CA ALA A 310 19.70 -1.80 15.84
C ALA A 310 19.34 -2.11 17.30
N THR A 311 18.38 -3.00 17.47
CA THR A 311 17.98 -3.56 18.76
C THR A 311 17.99 -5.07 18.69
N THR A 312 18.30 -5.74 19.80
CA THR A 312 18.30 -7.20 19.88
C THR A 312 17.31 -7.66 20.95
N LEU A 313 16.76 -8.86 20.78
CA LEU A 313 15.85 -9.45 21.78
C LEU A 313 16.53 -9.68 23.14
N SER A 314 17.85 -9.92 23.11
CA SER A 314 18.64 -10.15 24.34
C SER A 314 18.88 -8.87 25.15
N LEU A 315 18.83 -7.71 24.48
CA LEU A 315 19.09 -6.39 25.06
C LEU A 315 18.04 -5.39 24.58
N PRO A 316 16.76 -5.54 24.99
CA PRO A 316 15.65 -4.78 24.41
C PRO A 316 15.69 -3.29 24.75
N ASN A 317 16.41 -2.90 25.80
CA ASN A 317 16.53 -1.50 26.25
C ASN A 317 17.82 -0.81 25.73
N GLU A 318 18.62 -1.51 24.94
CA GLU A 318 19.84 -0.95 24.36
C GLU A 318 19.66 -0.79 22.86
N GLU A 319 19.96 0.40 22.35
CA GLU A 319 19.97 0.72 20.96
C GLU A 319 21.42 0.88 20.49
N PHE A 320 21.78 0.13 19.47
CA PHE A 320 23.11 0.16 18.86
C PHE A 320 23.07 1.01 17.60
N ALA A 321 23.84 2.09 17.60
CA ALA A 321 23.96 2.96 16.43
C ALA A 321 25.01 2.41 15.47
N GLY A 322 24.68 2.41 14.18
CA GLY A 322 25.57 1.97 13.11
C GLY A 322 25.31 2.71 11.80
N ARG A 323 25.87 2.17 10.72
CA ARG A 323 25.74 2.76 9.37
C ARG A 323 25.61 1.67 8.31
N VAL A 324 24.92 2.00 7.21
CA VAL A 324 24.91 1.16 6.00
C VAL A 324 26.33 1.13 5.43
N SER A 325 27.00 -0.01 5.48
CA SER A 325 28.37 -0.17 4.97
C SER A 325 28.41 -0.74 3.56
N PHE A 326 27.45 -1.62 3.22
CA PHE A 326 27.41 -2.23 1.90
C PHE A 326 25.98 -2.60 1.51
N ILE A 327 25.67 -2.43 0.24
CA ILE A 327 24.41 -2.86 -0.37
C ILE A 327 24.79 -3.88 -1.46
N PHE A 328 24.32 -5.13 -1.29
CA PHE A 328 24.64 -6.19 -2.23
C PHE A 328 23.99 -5.93 -3.59
N PRO A 329 24.68 -6.18 -4.72
CA PRO A 329 24.17 -5.86 -6.04
C PRO A 329 23.12 -6.86 -6.58
N HIS A 330 22.90 -7.97 -5.88
CA HIS A 330 21.97 -9.01 -6.30
C HIS A 330 20.79 -9.11 -5.35
N LEU A 331 19.59 -9.20 -5.92
CA LEU A 331 18.36 -9.55 -5.21
C LEU A 331 18.29 -11.07 -5.03
N ASP A 332 17.76 -11.50 -3.90
CA ASP A 332 17.33 -12.88 -3.71
C ASP A 332 16.01 -13.10 -4.48
N GLU A 333 16.06 -14.00 -5.47
CA GLU A 333 14.92 -14.24 -6.37
C GLU A 333 13.71 -14.84 -5.65
N ASN A 334 13.93 -15.61 -4.59
CA ASN A 334 12.85 -16.28 -3.84
C ASN A 334 12.12 -15.33 -2.91
N THR A 335 12.86 -14.49 -2.20
CA THR A 335 12.30 -13.56 -1.19
C THR A 335 12.06 -12.17 -1.75
N ARG A 336 12.61 -11.84 -2.93
CA ARG A 336 12.61 -10.50 -3.54
C ARG A 336 13.13 -9.43 -2.59
N THR A 337 14.16 -9.78 -1.85
CA THR A 337 14.82 -8.89 -0.90
C THR A 337 16.25 -8.61 -1.33
N LEU A 338 16.73 -7.43 -0.98
CA LEU A 338 18.09 -6.99 -1.14
C LEU A 338 18.83 -7.21 0.18
N ARG A 339 19.99 -7.88 0.13
CA ARG A 339 20.84 -7.99 1.31
C ARG A 339 21.59 -6.68 1.53
N VAL A 340 21.57 -6.20 2.77
CA VAL A 340 22.24 -4.97 3.18
C VAL A 340 23.07 -5.25 4.41
N ARG A 341 24.31 -4.76 4.41
CA ARG A 341 25.25 -4.89 5.50
C ARG A 341 25.34 -3.57 6.27
N PHE A 342 25.22 -3.67 7.57
CA PHE A 342 25.35 -2.58 8.52
C PHE A 342 26.59 -2.81 9.37
N GLU A 343 27.44 -1.80 9.47
CA GLU A 343 28.58 -1.81 10.36
C GLU A 343 28.18 -1.23 11.71
N MET A 344 28.42 -2.02 12.77
CA MET A 344 28.01 -1.71 14.13
C MET A 344 29.23 -1.70 15.06
N PRO A 345 29.58 -0.56 15.67
CA PRO A 345 30.49 -0.51 16.79
C PRO A 345 29.96 -1.36 17.96
N ASN A 346 30.80 -2.19 18.54
CA ASN A 346 30.39 -3.19 19.53
C ASN A 346 31.19 -3.06 20.84
N ALA A 347 31.06 -1.92 21.48
CA ALA A 347 31.71 -1.69 22.76
C ALA A 347 31.26 -2.70 23.82
N GLY A 348 32.25 -3.37 24.46
CA GLY A 348 32.00 -4.41 25.44
C GLY A 348 31.49 -5.73 24.89
N HIS A 349 31.60 -5.94 23.59
CA HIS A 349 31.26 -7.19 22.88
C HIS A 349 29.85 -7.71 23.19
N LYS A 350 28.89 -6.77 23.32
CA LYS A 350 27.49 -7.06 23.64
C LYS A 350 26.74 -7.72 22.47
N LEU A 351 27.02 -7.27 21.25
CA LEU A 351 26.53 -7.91 20.03
C LEU A 351 27.41 -9.12 19.73
N ARG A 352 26.81 -10.29 19.79
CA ARG A 352 27.52 -11.55 19.53
C ARG A 352 27.09 -12.10 18.16
N PRO A 353 28.04 -12.54 17.33
CA PRO A 353 27.71 -13.21 16.07
C PRO A 353 26.74 -14.37 16.29
N GLY A 354 25.77 -14.50 15.38
CA GLY A 354 24.64 -15.42 15.51
C GLY A 354 23.40 -14.87 16.23
N MET A 355 23.46 -13.67 16.84
CA MET A 355 22.29 -13.00 17.39
C MET A 355 21.43 -12.44 16.25
N TYR A 356 20.10 -12.42 16.47
CA TYR A 356 19.17 -11.69 15.60
C TYR A 356 19.00 -10.26 16.10
N ALA A 357 18.97 -9.34 15.16
CA ALA A 357 18.76 -7.92 15.43
C ALA A 357 17.66 -7.35 14.52
N THR A 358 16.88 -6.43 15.08
CA THR A 358 15.97 -5.59 14.32
C THR A 358 16.68 -4.29 14.01
N VAL A 359 16.82 -3.97 12.73
CA VAL A 359 17.45 -2.73 12.27
C VAL A 359 16.39 -1.76 11.81
N LYS A 360 16.41 -0.54 12.34
CA LYS A 360 15.56 0.58 11.98
C LYS A 360 16.37 1.57 11.17
N ILE A 361 15.90 1.84 9.96
CA ILE A 361 16.51 2.81 9.05
C ILE A 361 15.54 3.98 8.92
N LYS A 362 15.95 5.16 9.34
CA LYS A 362 15.17 6.39 9.21
C LYS A 362 15.56 7.10 7.92
N VAL A 363 14.56 7.41 7.11
CA VAL A 363 14.73 8.11 5.82
C VAL A 363 13.94 9.40 5.86
N LEU A 364 14.63 10.50 5.67
CA LEU A 364 14.01 11.83 5.60
C LEU A 364 13.61 12.15 4.15
N PRO A 365 12.48 12.84 3.91
CA PRO A 365 12.07 13.27 2.56
C PRO A 365 13.16 14.00 1.78
N GLN A 366 13.89 14.91 2.43
CA GLN A 366 14.97 15.67 1.82
C GLN A 366 16.15 14.81 1.31
N GLU A 367 16.30 13.60 1.83
CA GLU A 367 17.37 12.68 1.44
C GLU A 367 17.01 11.86 0.20
N THR A 368 15.77 11.94 -0.28
CA THR A 368 15.29 11.13 -1.38
C THR A 368 15.17 11.90 -2.69
N ASN A 369 15.66 11.31 -3.77
CA ASN A 369 15.54 11.89 -5.11
C ASN A 369 14.09 11.99 -5.60
N LEU A 370 13.17 11.22 -4.98
CA LEU A 370 11.77 11.20 -5.34
C LEU A 370 11.14 12.58 -5.16
N PHE A 371 11.28 13.17 -3.96
CA PHE A 371 10.72 14.49 -3.65
C PHE A 371 11.47 15.62 -4.38
N ALA A 372 12.79 15.50 -4.50
CA ALA A 372 13.58 16.48 -5.23
C ALA A 372 13.15 16.60 -6.71
N LYS A 373 12.85 15.47 -7.36
CA LYS A 373 12.34 15.44 -8.74
C LYS A 373 10.89 15.92 -8.82
N ALA A 374 10.03 15.49 -7.89
CA ALA A 374 8.62 15.86 -7.91
C ALA A 374 8.41 17.38 -7.73
N PHE A 375 9.24 18.01 -6.91
CA PHE A 375 9.14 19.43 -6.58
C PHE A 375 10.09 20.33 -7.38
N ALA A 376 10.72 19.83 -8.44
CA ALA A 376 11.70 20.58 -9.24
C ALA A 376 11.17 21.90 -9.81
N GLY A 377 9.86 22.01 -10.03
CA GLY A 377 9.20 23.22 -10.57
C GLY A 377 8.55 24.14 -9.52
N ASP A 378 8.60 23.79 -8.23
CA ASP A 378 7.91 24.50 -7.15
C ASP A 378 8.91 24.97 -6.09
N SER A 379 9.20 26.27 -6.08
CA SER A 379 10.19 26.87 -5.16
C SER A 379 9.76 26.81 -3.70
N GLU A 380 8.46 26.88 -3.41
CA GLU A 380 7.94 26.82 -2.04
C GLU A 380 8.08 25.40 -1.48
N GLN A 381 7.65 24.40 -2.23
CA GLN A 381 7.79 22.99 -1.83
C GLN A 381 9.26 22.59 -1.67
N GLN A 382 10.16 23.11 -2.53
CA GLN A 382 11.60 22.90 -2.37
C GLN A 382 12.15 23.53 -1.09
N ALA A 383 11.72 24.75 -0.74
CA ALA A 383 12.13 25.38 0.50
C ALA A 383 11.67 24.58 1.72
N LYS A 384 10.42 24.13 1.72
CA LYS A 384 9.87 23.28 2.79
C LYS A 384 10.53 21.91 2.87
N LEU A 385 10.90 21.32 1.73
CA LEU A 385 11.64 20.05 1.69
C LEU A 385 13.01 20.19 2.38
N ARG A 386 13.71 21.31 2.21
CA ARG A 386 14.99 21.59 2.91
C ARG A 386 14.81 21.68 4.44
N GLU A 387 13.63 22.09 4.90
CA GLU A 387 13.24 22.09 6.31
C GLU A 387 12.74 20.68 6.77
N ASN A 388 12.87 19.67 5.93
CA ASN A 388 12.32 18.31 6.13
C ASN A 388 10.79 18.31 6.32
N ARG A 389 10.06 19.23 5.71
CA ARG A 389 8.61 19.33 5.77
C ARG A 389 8.03 19.13 4.39
N VAL A 390 7.06 18.25 4.29
CA VAL A 390 6.34 17.97 3.04
C VAL A 390 4.83 18.04 3.29
N LEU A 391 4.10 18.40 2.24
CA LEU A 391 2.66 18.43 2.29
C LEU A 391 2.13 17.01 2.46
N ALA A 392 1.23 16.79 3.42
CA ALA A 392 0.80 15.44 3.76
C ALA A 392 -0.70 15.33 4.06
N VAL A 393 -1.23 14.14 3.84
CA VAL A 393 -2.60 13.76 4.20
C VAL A 393 -2.59 12.48 5.04
N PRO A 394 -3.52 12.33 5.98
CA PRO A 394 -3.69 11.08 6.71
C PRO A 394 -4.01 9.90 5.78
N ASP A 395 -3.53 8.72 6.14
CA ASP A 395 -3.80 7.46 5.44
C ASP A 395 -5.32 7.24 5.22
N SER A 396 -6.13 7.59 6.22
CA SER A 396 -7.60 7.48 6.19
C SER A 396 -8.29 8.39 5.16
N ALA A 397 -7.61 9.44 4.67
CA ALA A 397 -8.15 10.34 3.64
C ALA A 397 -7.99 9.78 2.23
N VAL A 398 -7.12 8.81 2.02
CA VAL A 398 -6.76 8.28 0.72
C VAL A 398 -7.63 7.09 0.35
N ILE A 399 -8.30 7.18 -0.79
CA ILE A 399 -9.03 6.06 -1.39
C ILE A 399 -8.21 5.53 -2.57
N ASP A 400 -7.77 4.29 -2.45
CA ASP A 400 -7.06 3.59 -3.51
C ASP A 400 -8.06 2.78 -4.35
N THR A 401 -8.20 3.15 -5.61
CA THR A 401 -9.09 2.47 -6.55
C THR A 401 -8.36 1.43 -7.40
N GLY A 402 -7.08 1.18 -7.11
CA GLY A 402 -6.19 0.31 -7.88
C GLY A 402 -5.55 1.02 -9.07
N SER A 403 -6.29 1.82 -9.83
CA SER A 403 -5.78 2.59 -10.97
C SER A 403 -5.41 4.03 -10.61
N LEU A 404 -6.12 4.62 -9.67
CA LEU A 404 -5.94 6.00 -9.22
C LEU A 404 -6.05 6.08 -7.70
N LYS A 405 -5.32 7.01 -7.10
CA LYS A 405 -5.51 7.42 -5.70
C LYS A 405 -6.29 8.72 -5.68
N VAL A 406 -7.36 8.73 -4.89
CA VAL A 406 -8.31 9.84 -4.82
C VAL A 406 -8.42 10.33 -3.38
N VAL A 407 -8.45 11.64 -3.23
CA VAL A 407 -8.74 12.30 -1.95
C VAL A 407 -9.92 13.23 -2.15
N TYR A 408 -10.90 13.19 -1.25
CA TYR A 408 -12.05 14.07 -1.28
C TYR A 408 -11.73 15.39 -0.57
N ARG A 409 -11.73 16.49 -1.36
CA ARG A 409 -11.53 17.86 -0.86
C ARG A 409 -12.87 18.55 -0.68
N GLU A 410 -13.05 19.26 0.42
CA GLU A 410 -14.20 20.14 0.65
C GLU A 410 -14.00 21.44 -0.14
N ALA A 411 -14.73 21.60 -1.25
CA ALA A 411 -14.66 22.80 -2.07
C ALA A 411 -15.56 23.94 -1.54
N SER A 412 -16.69 23.58 -0.91
CA SER A 412 -17.59 24.45 -0.21
C SER A 412 -18.37 23.64 0.82
N PRO A 413 -19.06 24.23 1.78
CA PRO A 413 -19.81 23.50 2.81
C PRO A 413 -20.70 22.42 2.20
N ASN A 414 -20.51 21.17 2.63
CA ASN A 414 -21.20 19.97 2.15
C ASN A 414 -20.97 19.59 0.68
N THR A 415 -20.00 20.21 0.00
CA THR A 415 -19.63 19.89 -1.39
C THR A 415 -18.21 19.33 -1.42
N TYR A 416 -18.09 18.09 -1.87
CA TYR A 416 -16.83 17.37 -1.88
C TYR A 416 -16.41 17.05 -3.31
N GLU A 417 -15.14 17.31 -3.60
CA GLU A 417 -14.51 17.03 -4.88
C GLU A 417 -13.51 15.89 -4.74
N GLY A 418 -13.68 14.82 -5.51
CA GLY A 418 -12.68 13.77 -5.63
C GLY A 418 -11.53 14.25 -6.50
N VAL A 419 -10.37 14.44 -5.91
CA VAL A 419 -9.16 14.89 -6.59
C VAL A 419 -8.23 13.70 -6.78
N ALA A 420 -7.77 13.48 -8.02
CA ALA A 420 -6.73 12.51 -8.30
C ALA A 420 -5.40 13.04 -7.77
N VAL A 421 -4.75 12.25 -6.91
CA VAL A 421 -3.51 12.65 -6.26
C VAL A 421 -2.37 11.71 -6.62
N GLN A 422 -1.16 12.26 -6.74
CA GLN A 422 0.06 11.49 -6.73
C GLN A 422 0.66 11.55 -5.34
N LEU A 423 0.87 10.39 -4.75
CA LEU A 423 1.36 10.26 -3.39
C LEU A 423 2.75 9.65 -3.37
N GLY A 424 3.56 10.08 -2.41
CA GLY A 424 4.80 9.41 -2.06
C GLY A 424 4.56 8.13 -1.24
N PRO A 425 5.62 7.51 -0.76
CA PRO A 425 5.53 6.34 0.11
C PRO A 425 4.84 6.70 1.44
N ARG A 426 4.18 5.72 2.04
CA ARG A 426 3.62 5.87 3.38
C ARG A 426 4.73 6.19 4.38
N MET A 427 4.55 7.25 5.16
CA MET A 427 5.50 7.75 6.15
C MET A 427 4.80 7.99 7.48
N ALA A 428 5.58 8.13 8.54
CA ALA A 428 5.07 8.50 9.86
C ALA A 428 5.38 9.97 10.15
N LEU A 429 4.62 10.58 11.03
CA LEU A 429 4.99 11.86 11.62
C LEU A 429 6.23 11.65 12.52
N ALA A 430 7.17 12.59 12.50
CA ALA A 430 8.46 12.41 13.18
C ALA A 430 8.35 12.05 14.67
N ASP A 431 7.33 12.60 15.35
CA ASP A 431 7.14 12.44 16.80
C ASP A 431 5.97 11.53 17.19
N GLN A 432 5.22 11.03 16.23
CA GLN A 432 4.01 10.23 16.49
C GLN A 432 3.86 9.12 15.44
N PRO A 433 3.36 7.94 15.80
CA PRO A 433 3.17 6.83 14.86
C PRO A 433 1.91 7.01 13.99
N ILE A 434 1.62 8.26 13.58
CA ILE A 434 0.50 8.56 12.69
C ILE A 434 0.96 8.37 11.26
N ALA A 435 0.27 7.49 10.54
CA ALA A 435 0.56 7.21 9.16
C ALA A 435 0.02 8.32 8.24
N LEU A 436 0.89 8.87 7.43
CA LEU A 436 0.60 9.95 6.49
C LEU A 436 1.15 9.60 5.11
N TYR A 437 0.49 10.12 4.08
CA TYR A 437 1.01 10.09 2.72
C TYR A 437 1.50 11.48 2.31
N PRO A 438 2.78 11.62 1.92
CA PRO A 438 3.26 12.84 1.28
C PRO A 438 2.56 13.06 -0.06
N ILE A 439 2.17 14.29 -0.34
CA ILE A 439 1.53 14.68 -1.59
C ILE A 439 2.60 15.16 -2.57
N LEU A 440 2.69 14.49 -3.72
CA LEU A 440 3.57 14.90 -4.81
C LEU A 440 2.86 15.86 -5.77
N SER A 441 1.55 15.64 -6.00
CA SER A 441 0.71 16.53 -6.80
C SER A 441 -0.79 16.30 -6.53
N GLY A 442 -1.62 17.28 -6.85
CA GLY A 442 -3.08 17.21 -6.80
C GLY A 442 -3.74 18.06 -5.72
N LEU A 443 -3.08 18.34 -4.61
CA LEU A 443 -3.59 19.16 -3.51
C LEU A 443 -2.63 20.29 -3.16
N LYS A 444 -3.16 21.31 -2.47
CA LYS A 444 -2.42 22.48 -2.00
C LYS A 444 -2.50 22.61 -0.48
N ALA A 445 -1.55 23.36 0.09
CA ALA A 445 -1.62 23.75 1.49
C ALA A 445 -2.92 24.53 1.76
N GLY A 446 -3.58 24.21 2.89
CA GLY A 446 -4.86 24.82 3.25
C GLY A 446 -6.11 24.12 2.69
N ASP A 447 -5.97 23.17 1.74
CA ASP A 447 -7.09 22.36 1.29
C ASP A 447 -7.64 21.53 2.47
N ARG A 448 -8.96 21.48 2.63
CA ARG A 448 -9.61 20.64 3.63
C ARG A 448 -10.00 19.31 3.02
N VAL A 449 -9.41 18.22 3.53
CA VAL A 449 -9.63 16.87 3.01
C VAL A 449 -10.41 16.02 4.00
N VAL A 450 -11.28 15.17 3.48
CA VAL A 450 -12.09 14.25 4.28
C VAL A 450 -11.21 13.13 4.81
N THR A 451 -11.16 13.00 6.13
CA THR A 451 -10.39 11.97 6.85
C THR A 451 -11.26 10.87 7.42
N ASN A 452 -12.53 11.17 7.67
CA ASN A 452 -13.51 10.18 8.08
C ASN A 452 -14.76 10.29 7.20
N GLY A 453 -15.41 9.17 6.89
CA GLY A 453 -16.57 9.13 5.98
C GLY A 453 -16.22 9.21 4.50
N SER A 454 -14.95 9.23 4.12
CA SER A 454 -14.48 9.30 2.73
C SER A 454 -15.02 8.17 1.86
N PHE A 455 -15.10 6.95 2.41
CA PHE A 455 -15.65 5.78 1.71
C PHE A 455 -17.14 5.94 1.36
N LEU A 456 -17.94 6.55 2.24
CA LEU A 456 -19.36 6.81 1.96
C LEU A 456 -19.54 7.86 0.88
N ILE A 457 -18.68 8.88 0.87
CA ILE A 457 -18.65 9.89 -0.21
C ILE A 457 -18.29 9.23 -1.54
N ASP A 458 -17.30 8.34 -1.55
CA ASP A 458 -16.88 7.60 -2.75
C ASP A 458 -18.01 6.69 -3.26
N ALA A 459 -18.69 5.96 -2.36
CA ALA A 459 -19.82 5.12 -2.72
C ALA A 459 -20.99 5.93 -3.31
N GLU A 460 -21.34 7.08 -2.72
CA GLU A 460 -22.36 7.98 -3.25
C GLU A 460 -21.97 8.55 -4.63
N THR A 461 -20.69 8.86 -4.81
CA THR A 461 -20.14 9.34 -6.08
C THR A 461 -20.25 8.28 -7.18
N ARG A 462 -19.97 7.02 -6.85
CA ARG A 462 -20.07 5.90 -7.79
C ARG A 462 -21.51 5.52 -8.13
N LEU A 463 -22.43 5.69 -7.18
CA LEU A 463 -23.85 5.44 -7.38
C LEU A 463 -24.53 6.55 -8.20
N ASN A 464 -23.94 7.74 -8.27
CA ASN A 464 -24.46 8.87 -9.02
C ASN A 464 -23.91 8.87 -10.48
N PRO A 465 -24.71 8.51 -11.50
CA PRO A 465 -24.23 8.39 -12.87
C PRO A 465 -23.68 9.70 -13.46
N ALA A 466 -24.14 10.85 -12.95
CA ALA A 466 -23.66 12.16 -13.38
C ALA A 466 -22.24 12.49 -12.86
N ALA A 467 -21.85 11.89 -11.74
CA ALA A 467 -20.52 12.07 -11.14
C ALA A 467 -19.51 11.00 -11.62
N GLY A 468 -20.00 9.87 -12.13
CA GLY A 468 -19.21 8.66 -12.37
C GLY A 468 -18.65 8.46 -13.77
N SER A 469 -18.85 9.39 -14.70
CA SER A 469 -18.48 9.18 -16.12
C SER A 469 -16.96 9.00 -16.36
N ILE A 470 -16.12 9.36 -15.42
CA ILE A 470 -14.65 9.27 -15.53
C ILE A 470 -14.10 8.01 -14.83
N TYR A 471 -14.79 7.52 -13.82
CA TYR A 471 -14.36 6.34 -13.03
C TYR A 471 -14.58 4.99 -13.74
N PHE A 472 -15.59 4.90 -14.58
CA PHE A 472 -15.88 3.68 -15.32
C PHE A 472 -15.30 3.75 -16.73
N GLY A 473 -14.02 3.58 -16.85
CA GLY A 473 -13.40 3.05 -18.07
C GLY A 473 -13.97 1.66 -18.33
N GLY A 474 -15.21 1.63 -18.79
CA GLY A 474 -15.88 0.51 -19.45
C GLY A 474 -15.85 -0.84 -18.76
N SER A 475 -16.82 -1.12 -17.88
CA SER A 475 -17.46 -2.44 -17.86
C SER A 475 -18.84 -2.36 -17.23
N GLY A 476 -19.86 -2.55 -18.07
CA GLY A 476 -21.10 -3.21 -17.70
C GLY A 476 -22.21 -2.37 -17.10
N GLY A 477 -22.98 -1.70 -17.94
CA GLY A 477 -24.35 -1.34 -17.66
C GLY A 477 -25.16 -1.40 -18.95
N LYS A 478 -26.04 -2.38 -19.10
CA LYS A 478 -27.00 -2.46 -20.22
C LYS A 478 -27.97 -1.27 -20.17
N GLY A 479 -28.08 -0.56 -21.27
CA GLY A 479 -29.22 0.27 -21.60
C GLY A 479 -29.06 1.77 -21.35
N GLY A 480 -28.56 2.49 -22.33
CA GLY A 480 -28.59 3.93 -22.45
C GLY A 480 -27.74 4.35 -23.64
N GLN A 481 -28.36 4.88 -24.68
CA GLN A 481 -27.67 5.47 -25.83
C GLN A 481 -26.71 6.55 -25.30
N SER A 482 -25.45 6.19 -25.15
CA SER A 482 -24.35 7.15 -24.94
C SER A 482 -24.08 7.81 -26.27
N THR A 483 -24.47 9.06 -26.40
CA THR A 483 -23.81 9.96 -27.33
C THR A 483 -22.39 10.13 -26.86
N VAL A 484 -21.51 9.33 -27.42
CA VAL A 484 -20.05 9.46 -27.29
C VAL A 484 -19.68 10.83 -27.82
N ARG A 485 -19.33 11.77 -26.91
CA ARG A 485 -18.49 12.88 -27.32
C ARG A 485 -17.12 12.31 -27.68
N PRO A 486 -16.60 12.56 -28.85
CA PRO A 486 -15.28 12.08 -29.22
C PRO A 486 -14.25 12.74 -28.32
N SER A 487 -13.42 11.89 -27.65
CA SER A 487 -12.08 12.27 -27.26
C SER A 487 -11.45 13.03 -28.43
N THR A 488 -10.73 14.10 -28.13
CA THR A 488 -9.83 14.79 -29.06
C THR A 488 -9.26 13.77 -30.03
N PRO A 489 -9.35 14.02 -31.35
CA PRO A 489 -8.84 13.08 -32.33
C PRO A 489 -7.36 12.89 -32.06
N GLU A 490 -6.97 11.70 -31.57
CA GLU A 490 -5.59 11.24 -31.77
C GLU A 490 -5.35 11.34 -33.26
N ASP A 491 -4.27 12.01 -33.61
CA ASP A 491 -3.81 12.20 -34.96
C ASP A 491 -3.97 10.87 -35.72
N PRO A 492 -4.80 10.84 -36.83
CA PRO A 492 -5.08 9.58 -37.52
C PRO A 492 -3.82 8.85 -37.95
N ASP A 493 -2.70 9.56 -38.12
CA ASP A 493 -1.42 9.00 -38.49
C ASP A 493 -0.77 8.22 -37.30
N VAL A 494 -0.92 8.67 -36.07
CA VAL A 494 -0.38 7.97 -34.87
C VAL A 494 -1.13 6.65 -34.63
N THR A 495 -2.45 6.66 -34.78
CA THR A 495 -3.28 5.45 -34.64
C THR A 495 -2.99 4.44 -35.74
N ASN A 496 -2.83 4.88 -36.97
CA ASN A 496 -2.49 4.04 -38.12
C ASN A 496 -1.09 3.42 -37.98
N GLN A 497 -0.12 4.19 -37.41
CA GLN A 497 1.24 3.71 -37.16
C GLN A 497 1.27 2.62 -36.06
N LYS A 498 0.48 2.80 -35.00
CA LYS A 498 0.32 1.81 -33.93
C LYS A 498 -0.28 0.49 -34.46
N ILE A 499 -1.35 0.56 -35.21
CA ILE A 499 -1.98 -0.60 -35.83
C ILE A 499 -0.99 -1.33 -36.74
N LYS A 500 -0.22 -0.62 -37.55
CA LYS A 500 0.79 -1.18 -38.44
C LYS A 500 1.89 -1.93 -37.69
N ASN A 501 2.33 -1.38 -36.57
CA ASN A 501 3.33 -1.99 -35.70
C ASN A 501 2.81 -3.27 -35.03
N GLU A 502 1.57 -3.27 -34.52
CA GLU A 502 1.00 -4.45 -33.88
C GLU A 502 0.71 -5.58 -34.90
N LEU A 503 0.24 -5.25 -36.08
CA LEU A 503 0.06 -6.20 -37.17
C LEU A 503 1.39 -6.77 -37.69
N SER A 504 2.50 -6.01 -37.58
CA SER A 504 3.82 -6.48 -38.02
C SER A 504 4.36 -7.63 -37.18
N ARG A 505 3.82 -7.83 -35.97
CA ARG A 505 4.20 -8.94 -35.07
C ARG A 505 3.56 -10.27 -35.43
N LEU A 506 2.58 -10.29 -36.32
CA LEU A 506 1.98 -11.50 -36.88
C LEU A 506 2.86 -12.11 -37.99
N SER A 507 2.69 -13.42 -38.25
CA SER A 507 3.29 -14.06 -39.41
C SER A 507 2.85 -13.34 -40.70
N ALA A 508 3.64 -13.49 -41.78
CA ALA A 508 3.33 -12.82 -43.05
C ALA A 508 1.94 -13.21 -43.62
N GLU A 509 1.54 -14.46 -43.42
CA GLU A 509 0.24 -15.00 -43.82
C GLU A 509 -0.90 -14.48 -42.93
N ASP A 510 -0.75 -14.57 -41.61
CA ASP A 510 -1.74 -14.10 -40.64
C ASP A 510 -1.97 -12.58 -40.75
N ARG A 511 -0.90 -11.84 -41.02
CA ARG A 511 -0.98 -10.39 -41.26
C ARG A 511 -1.86 -10.05 -42.46
N ARG A 512 -1.70 -10.76 -43.57
CA ARG A 512 -2.53 -10.57 -44.76
C ARG A 512 -4.01 -10.86 -44.49
N LEU A 513 -4.27 -11.94 -43.74
CA LEU A 513 -5.64 -12.32 -43.37
C LEU A 513 -6.26 -11.34 -42.39
N ALA A 514 -5.52 -10.89 -41.39
CA ALA A 514 -5.99 -9.89 -40.41
C ALA A 514 -6.24 -8.52 -41.08
N GLN A 515 -5.39 -8.11 -42.01
CA GLN A 515 -5.60 -6.89 -42.83
C GLN A 515 -6.81 -7.01 -43.72
N ALA A 516 -7.04 -8.16 -44.34
CA ALA A 516 -8.22 -8.40 -45.18
C ALA A 516 -9.53 -8.38 -44.35
N GLN A 517 -9.48 -8.87 -43.10
CA GLN A 517 -10.64 -8.83 -42.21
C GLN A 517 -10.88 -7.43 -41.63
N GLY A 518 -9.83 -6.68 -41.28
CA GLY A 518 -9.83 -5.28 -40.85
C GLY A 518 -10.40 -5.02 -39.45
N PHE A 519 -11.50 -5.68 -39.08
CA PHE A 519 -12.28 -5.42 -37.86
C PHE A 519 -12.61 -6.70 -37.08
N CYS A 520 -12.84 -6.56 -35.77
CA CYS A 520 -13.20 -7.69 -34.91
C CYS A 520 -14.69 -8.08 -35.13
N PRO A 521 -15.05 -9.36 -35.42
CA PRO A 521 -16.42 -9.78 -35.63
C PRO A 521 -17.30 -9.67 -34.37
N ILE A 522 -16.71 -9.76 -33.18
CA ILE A 522 -17.40 -9.62 -31.89
C ILE A 522 -17.59 -8.14 -31.51
N ARG A 523 -16.66 -7.28 -31.92
CA ARG A 523 -16.70 -5.83 -31.70
C ARG A 523 -16.40 -5.10 -33.02
N PRO A 524 -17.41 -4.95 -33.90
CA PRO A 524 -17.19 -4.41 -35.24
C PRO A 524 -16.67 -2.97 -35.30
N ALA A 525 -16.78 -2.22 -34.21
CA ALA A 525 -16.21 -0.87 -34.11
C ALA A 525 -14.68 -0.89 -33.88
N ASN A 526 -14.09 -2.02 -33.49
CA ASN A 526 -12.68 -2.10 -33.17
C ASN A 526 -11.88 -2.63 -34.36
N ARG A 527 -10.93 -1.82 -34.81
CA ARG A 527 -9.96 -2.22 -35.86
C ARG A 527 -8.99 -3.24 -35.26
N LEU A 528 -8.62 -4.25 -36.02
CA LEU A 528 -7.59 -5.21 -35.64
C LEU A 528 -6.24 -4.51 -35.53
N GLY A 529 -5.55 -4.71 -34.41
CA GLY A 529 -4.29 -4.03 -34.06
C GLY A 529 -4.46 -2.76 -33.23
N SER A 530 -5.68 -2.24 -33.02
CA SER A 530 -5.91 -1.05 -32.19
C SER A 530 -5.76 -1.33 -30.68
N MET A 531 -5.99 -2.56 -30.25
CA MET A 531 -5.91 -3.00 -28.85
C MET A 531 -4.72 -3.93 -28.54
N GLY A 532 -3.76 -4.04 -29.44
CA GLY A 532 -2.63 -4.95 -29.36
C GLY A 532 -2.60 -5.95 -30.52
N VAL A 533 -1.73 -6.97 -30.43
CA VAL A 533 -1.63 -8.01 -31.46
C VAL A 533 -2.93 -8.79 -31.56
N PRO A 534 -3.56 -8.92 -32.75
CA PRO A 534 -4.81 -9.66 -32.90
C PRO A 534 -4.66 -11.15 -32.57
N PHE A 535 -5.67 -11.67 -31.89
CA PHE A 535 -5.74 -13.10 -31.52
C PHE A 535 -6.32 -13.92 -32.68
N LYS A 536 -5.56 -14.92 -33.15
CA LYS A 536 -6.03 -15.87 -34.16
C LYS A 536 -6.77 -17.02 -33.51
N VAL A 537 -7.99 -17.27 -33.94
CA VAL A 537 -8.82 -18.42 -33.53
C VAL A 537 -9.28 -19.15 -34.78
N VAL A 538 -9.23 -20.48 -34.79
CA VAL A 538 -9.76 -21.29 -35.90
C VAL A 538 -11.18 -21.72 -35.52
N LEU A 539 -12.18 -21.24 -36.27
CA LEU A 539 -13.59 -21.54 -36.10
C LEU A 539 -14.13 -22.19 -37.37
N ASN A 540 -14.78 -23.32 -37.25
CA ASN A 540 -15.25 -24.13 -38.38
C ASN A 540 -14.19 -24.31 -39.49
N GLY A 541 -12.93 -24.50 -39.10
CA GLY A 541 -11.80 -24.69 -40.02
C GLY A 541 -11.29 -23.41 -40.70
N GLN A 542 -11.85 -22.23 -40.39
CA GLN A 542 -11.44 -20.95 -40.93
C GLN A 542 -10.72 -20.09 -39.87
N PRO A 543 -9.60 -19.42 -40.21
CA PRO A 543 -8.92 -18.51 -39.31
C PRO A 543 -9.69 -17.19 -39.19
N VAL A 544 -10.05 -16.80 -37.96
CA VAL A 544 -10.72 -15.54 -37.63
C VAL A 544 -9.85 -14.76 -36.63
N PHE A 545 -9.72 -13.47 -36.82
CA PHE A 545 -8.92 -12.60 -35.97
C PHE A 545 -9.82 -11.75 -35.05
N LEU A 546 -9.44 -11.70 -33.77
CA LEU A 546 -10.15 -11.00 -32.72
C LEU A 546 -9.28 -9.87 -32.14
N CYS A 547 -9.89 -8.78 -31.71
CA CYS A 547 -9.15 -7.60 -31.20
C CYS A 547 -8.49 -7.81 -29.82
N CYS A 548 -8.94 -8.79 -29.03
CA CYS A 548 -8.42 -9.11 -27.70
C CYS A 548 -8.83 -10.52 -27.25
N GLU A 549 -8.15 -11.05 -26.23
CA GLU A 549 -8.41 -12.38 -25.64
C GLU A 549 -9.86 -12.52 -25.12
N GLY A 550 -10.40 -11.46 -24.49
CA GLY A 550 -11.78 -11.47 -23.97
C GLY A 550 -12.89 -11.63 -25.04
N CYS A 551 -12.55 -11.65 -26.33
CA CYS A 551 -13.50 -11.96 -27.42
C CYS A 551 -13.50 -13.46 -27.78
N VAL A 552 -12.54 -14.25 -27.31
CA VAL A 552 -12.36 -15.66 -27.69
C VAL A 552 -13.55 -16.52 -27.26
N ASP A 553 -13.97 -16.40 -25.99
CA ASP A 553 -15.07 -17.20 -25.45
C ASP A 553 -16.40 -16.91 -26.17
N LYS A 554 -16.62 -15.63 -26.48
CA LYS A 554 -17.81 -15.21 -27.23
C LYS A 554 -17.77 -15.69 -28.69
N ALA A 555 -16.60 -15.73 -29.30
CA ALA A 555 -16.42 -16.21 -30.66
C ALA A 555 -16.64 -17.74 -30.75
N LYS A 556 -16.24 -18.48 -29.74
CA LYS A 556 -16.47 -19.95 -29.63
C LYS A 556 -17.91 -20.30 -29.27
N ALA A 557 -18.63 -19.43 -28.56
CA ALA A 557 -20.02 -19.68 -28.18
C ALA A 557 -20.97 -19.73 -29.39
N ASP A 558 -20.67 -19.01 -30.49
CA ASP A 558 -21.41 -19.05 -31.74
C ASP A 558 -20.43 -18.93 -32.93
N GLU A 559 -19.81 -20.05 -33.25
CA GLU A 559 -18.78 -20.13 -34.31
C GLU A 559 -19.32 -19.76 -35.68
N ALA A 560 -20.53 -20.25 -36.02
CA ALA A 560 -21.14 -20.02 -37.34
C ALA A 560 -21.44 -18.56 -37.60
N GLN A 561 -22.01 -17.86 -36.59
CA GLN A 561 -22.32 -16.45 -36.70
C GLN A 561 -21.05 -15.60 -36.72
N THR A 562 -20.02 -15.98 -35.95
CA THR A 562 -18.73 -15.28 -35.88
C THR A 562 -17.99 -15.36 -37.20
N VAL A 563 -17.96 -16.52 -37.86
CA VAL A 563 -17.34 -16.73 -39.16
C VAL A 563 -18.10 -15.93 -40.24
N ALA A 564 -19.45 -15.98 -40.26
CA ALA A 564 -20.27 -15.22 -41.19
C ALA A 564 -20.02 -13.72 -41.07
N LYS A 565 -19.92 -13.23 -39.82
CA LYS A 565 -19.65 -11.80 -39.55
C LYS A 565 -18.23 -11.38 -39.93
N ALA A 566 -17.24 -12.25 -39.75
CA ALA A 566 -15.86 -11.99 -40.20
C ALA A 566 -15.80 -11.92 -41.75
N ALA A 567 -16.52 -12.79 -42.46
CA ALA A 567 -16.63 -12.74 -43.92
C ALA A 567 -17.34 -11.47 -44.43
N GLU A 568 -18.43 -11.06 -43.79
CA GLU A 568 -19.12 -9.79 -44.08
C GLU A 568 -18.20 -8.58 -43.93
N LEU A 569 -17.44 -8.51 -42.83
CA LEU A 569 -16.49 -7.43 -42.60
C LEU A 569 -15.38 -7.41 -43.64
N SER A 570 -14.84 -8.58 -44.00
CA SER A 570 -13.84 -8.70 -45.07
C SER A 570 -14.34 -8.21 -46.42
N THR A 571 -15.62 -8.46 -46.75
CA THR A 571 -16.26 -7.96 -47.97
C THR A 571 -16.38 -6.46 -47.93
N LYS A 572 -16.87 -5.87 -46.84
CA LYS A 572 -17.01 -4.42 -46.65
C LYS A 572 -15.67 -3.66 -46.70
N VAL A 573 -14.59 -4.29 -46.21
CA VAL A 573 -13.23 -3.75 -46.32
C VAL A 573 -12.76 -3.76 -47.79
N LYS A 574 -13.04 -4.83 -48.54
CA LYS A 574 -12.68 -4.94 -49.96
C LYS A 574 -13.46 -3.97 -50.83
N GLU A 575 -14.73 -3.73 -50.52
CA GLU A 575 -15.61 -2.78 -51.24
C GLU A 575 -15.34 -1.30 -50.86
N GLY A 576 -14.42 -1.04 -49.94
CA GLY A 576 -14.07 0.30 -49.48
C GLY A 576 -15.14 0.98 -48.60
N ALA A 577 -16.17 0.23 -48.19
CA ALA A 577 -17.23 0.70 -47.30
C ALA A 577 -16.72 0.87 -45.85
N LEU A 578 -15.62 0.17 -45.47
CA LEU A 578 -14.91 0.31 -44.23
C LEU A 578 -13.41 0.47 -44.53
N LYS A 579 -12.80 1.57 -44.09
CA LYS A 579 -11.34 1.77 -44.20
C LYS A 579 -10.64 1.04 -43.06
N PRO A 580 -9.78 0.07 -43.34
CA PRO A 580 -9.02 -0.68 -42.35
C PRO A 580 -7.95 0.13 -41.62
#